data_d144777736ba1cdc8096588b71d35d5d
#
_entry.id   d144777736ba1cdc8096588b71d35d5d
#
_cell.length_a   1.000
_cell.length_b   1.000
_cell.length_c   1.000
_cell.angle_alpha   90.00
_cell.angle_beta   90.00
_cell.angle_gamma   90.00
#
_symmetry.space_group_name_H-M   'P 1'
#
loop_
_entity.id
_entity.type
_entity.pdbx_description
1 polymer ?
#
loop_
_entity_poly.entity_id
_entity_poly.type
_entity_poly.pdbx_seq_one_letter_code
_entity_poly.pdbx_strand_id
1 'polypeptide(L)'
;MKTLSLLFAGCLFCAASFAQEPVTFTAQQDHRNMLDQLGIKSIRPAFDADGNSPHAANYDESKANPYPVLPEILRTDAGRKVTTAKQWWEVRRPEIVEGFEREVYGRVPENVPPVTWTVEVEEIESVGMIRAKAKQLRGHVDNSACPSINVDIKMVVVTPADAKGPVPVLMMFGGANLPNPVKPGAADMAVINKVLRRMLENNPETAELMEKYPAWQPFEPANPFAAFSRAPLAPGQDPPSNQQLLAAGWGYALIDPGSIQADNGAGLTRGIIGLVNKGQPRKPDDWGSLRAWAWGAARGLDYLETDPDVDAKHVGIEGVSRYGKAALVTLAFEERFAMGLIGSSGKGGATLHRRLFGEGLENLANSGEYHWMAGNYIKYCAVESRTGAWNAGMLPVDSHELIALCAPRLVFISYGVPEKWDALWLDQYGSWQAAVAAGEVFKLLGARDLGVSNDYRKEPMPPVLSGLLDGELAWRQHDGGHTDGPNMKYFIEWASGKIGFVK
;
A
#
# COMPACT_ATOMS: atom_id res chain seq x y z
N MET A 1 -2.25 51.01 65.39
CA MET A 1 -1.59 50.18 64.40
C MET A 1 -2.64 49.24 63.84
N LYS A 2 -3.14 49.47 62.61
CA LYS A 2 -4.14 48.65 61.92
C LYS A 2 -3.41 47.95 60.78
N THR A 3 -3.31 46.63 60.85
CA THR A 3 -2.73 45.79 59.86
C THR A 3 -3.76 45.52 58.73
N LEU A 4 -3.41 45.92 57.52
CA LEU A 4 -4.21 45.73 56.30
C LEU A 4 -3.77 44.41 55.62
N SER A 5 -4.64 43.40 55.62
CA SER A 5 -4.40 42.15 54.90
C SER A 5 -4.88 42.31 53.47
N LEU A 6 -3.95 42.26 52.48
CA LEU A 6 -4.28 42.15 51.05
C LEU A 6 -4.56 40.66 50.74
N LEU A 7 -5.78 40.36 50.35
CA LEU A 7 -6.14 39.11 49.67
C LEU A 7 -5.77 39.22 48.17
N PHE A 8 -4.80 38.39 47.72
CA PHE A 8 -4.52 38.18 46.29
C PHE A 8 -5.49 37.13 45.78
N ALA A 9 -6.50 37.52 45.00
CA ALA A 9 -7.35 36.61 44.25
C ALA A 9 -6.61 36.22 42.96
N GLY A 10 -6.03 35.00 42.95
CA GLY A 10 -5.45 34.41 41.74
C GLY A 10 -6.56 33.96 40.78
N CYS A 11 -6.78 34.69 39.70
CA CYS A 11 -7.59 34.21 38.57
C CYS A 11 -6.81 33.13 37.85
N LEU A 12 -7.19 31.85 38.04
CA LEU A 12 -6.81 30.78 37.13
C LEU A 12 -7.54 31.00 35.79
N PHE A 13 -6.84 31.54 34.82
CA PHE A 13 -7.27 31.45 33.42
C PHE A 13 -7.09 30.01 32.98
N CYS A 14 -8.15 29.20 33.01
CA CYS A 14 -8.25 28.01 32.18
C CYS A 14 -8.29 28.47 30.73
N ALA A 15 -7.14 28.42 30.02
CA ALA A 15 -7.10 28.51 28.58
C ALA A 15 -7.82 27.28 28.06
N ALA A 16 -9.09 27.38 27.71
CA ALA A 16 -9.78 26.42 26.88
C ALA A 16 -9.07 26.43 25.53
N SER A 17 -8.22 25.44 25.29
CA SER A 17 -7.70 25.17 23.94
C SER A 17 -8.90 24.80 23.09
N PHE A 18 -9.43 25.77 22.33
CA PHE A 18 -10.37 25.44 21.26
C PHE A 18 -9.64 24.52 20.31
N ALA A 19 -10.08 23.26 20.22
CA ALA A 19 -9.58 22.34 19.19
C ALA A 19 -9.85 23.00 17.84
N GLN A 20 -8.81 23.25 17.08
CA GLN A 20 -8.93 23.84 15.74
C GLN A 20 -9.68 22.82 14.86
N GLU A 21 -10.76 23.26 14.22
CA GLU A 21 -11.50 22.40 13.29
C GLU A 21 -10.62 21.96 12.13
N PRO A 22 -10.73 20.67 11.70
CA PRO A 22 -9.97 20.17 10.60
C PRO A 22 -10.26 20.94 9.31
N VAL A 23 -9.20 21.34 8.62
CA VAL A 23 -9.29 22.02 7.31
C VAL A 23 -9.98 21.08 6.31
N THR A 24 -10.87 21.62 5.50
CA THR A 24 -11.52 20.89 4.42
C THR A 24 -11.02 21.42 3.07
N PHE A 25 -10.27 20.59 2.37
CA PHE A 25 -9.78 20.86 1.03
C PHE A 25 -10.38 19.86 0.03
N THR A 26 -10.52 20.28 -1.22
CA THR A 26 -10.53 19.35 -2.36
C THR A 26 -9.10 18.84 -2.60
N ALA A 27 -8.94 17.78 -3.38
CA ALA A 27 -7.60 17.29 -3.77
C ALA A 27 -6.78 18.37 -4.49
N GLN A 28 -7.43 19.17 -5.34
CA GLN A 28 -6.78 20.28 -6.06
C GLN A 28 -6.36 21.41 -5.13
N GLN A 29 -7.16 21.72 -4.11
CA GLN A 29 -6.81 22.76 -3.12
C GLN A 29 -5.65 22.34 -2.24
N ASP A 30 -5.63 21.09 -1.77
CA ASP A 30 -4.51 20.57 -0.98
C ASP A 30 -3.23 20.48 -1.83
N HIS A 31 -3.33 20.00 -3.07
CA HIS A 31 -2.22 19.99 -4.01
C HIS A 31 -1.68 21.40 -4.26
N ARG A 32 -2.55 22.39 -4.47
CA ARG A 32 -2.13 23.79 -4.63
C ARG A 32 -1.44 24.32 -3.38
N ASN A 33 -1.97 24.02 -2.20
CA ASN A 33 -1.34 24.38 -0.92
C ASN A 33 0.10 23.81 -0.84
N MET A 34 0.31 22.56 -1.24
CA MET A 34 1.64 21.95 -1.25
C MET A 34 2.58 22.63 -2.26
N LEU A 35 2.11 22.94 -3.46
CA LEU A 35 2.89 23.72 -4.45
C LEU A 35 3.34 25.06 -3.88
N ASP A 36 2.44 25.77 -3.18
CA ASP A 36 2.73 27.07 -2.58
C ASP A 36 3.77 26.96 -1.46
N GLN A 37 3.68 25.93 -0.58
CA GLN A 37 4.68 25.63 0.43
C GLN A 37 6.07 25.41 -0.19
N LEU A 38 6.14 24.65 -1.30
CA LEU A 38 7.36 24.34 -2.03
C LEU A 38 7.86 25.51 -2.89
N GLY A 39 7.06 26.57 -3.08
CA GLY A 39 7.38 27.68 -3.98
C GLY A 39 7.43 27.28 -5.44
N ILE A 40 6.62 26.29 -5.83
CA ILE A 40 6.50 25.78 -7.19
C ILE A 40 5.32 26.48 -7.87
N LYS A 41 5.57 27.11 -9.01
CA LYS A 41 4.53 27.80 -9.78
C LYS A 41 3.86 26.87 -10.78
N SER A 42 4.64 25.99 -11.42
CA SER A 42 4.14 25.05 -12.40
C SER A 42 4.93 23.74 -12.40
N ILE A 43 4.22 22.65 -12.70
CA ILE A 43 4.77 21.30 -12.89
C ILE A 43 4.44 20.80 -14.29
N ARG A 44 5.21 19.80 -14.75
CA ARG A 44 4.86 19.08 -15.97
C ARG A 44 3.52 18.37 -15.81
N PRO A 45 2.68 18.34 -16.87
CA PRO A 45 1.41 17.61 -16.83
C PRO A 45 1.65 16.10 -16.67
N ALA A 46 0.66 15.41 -16.08
CA ALA A 46 0.63 13.96 -16.03
C ALA A 46 0.62 13.36 -17.45
N PHE A 47 1.24 12.21 -17.60
CA PHE A 47 1.13 11.43 -18.83
C PHE A 47 -0.23 10.76 -18.93
N ASP A 48 -0.68 10.57 -20.16
CA ASP A 48 -1.94 9.94 -20.51
C ASP A 48 -1.67 8.59 -21.19
N ALA A 49 -2.44 7.57 -20.81
CA ALA A 49 -2.38 6.26 -21.46
C ALA A 49 -2.96 6.28 -22.89
N ASP A 50 -3.81 7.26 -23.23
CA ASP A 50 -4.30 7.46 -24.60
C ASP A 50 -3.17 7.99 -25.49
N GLY A 51 -2.74 7.20 -26.46
CA GLY A 51 -1.71 7.54 -27.43
C GLY A 51 -2.03 8.75 -28.34
N ASN A 52 -3.29 9.20 -28.39
CA ASN A 52 -3.72 10.39 -29.13
C ASN A 52 -3.67 11.67 -28.27
N SER A 53 -3.42 11.56 -26.99
CA SER A 53 -3.30 12.70 -26.09
C SER A 53 -2.06 13.54 -26.42
N PRO A 54 -2.12 14.89 -26.28
CA PRO A 54 -0.93 15.74 -26.39
C PRO A 54 0.11 15.44 -25.29
N HIS A 55 -0.29 14.70 -24.25
CA HIS A 55 0.55 14.25 -23.16
C HIS A 55 0.67 12.71 -23.12
N ALA A 56 0.52 12.05 -24.26
CA ALA A 56 0.63 10.61 -24.37
C ALA A 56 1.92 10.08 -23.71
N ALA A 57 1.78 8.98 -22.98
CA ALA A 57 2.92 8.29 -22.37
C ALA A 57 3.86 7.76 -23.45
N ASN A 58 5.16 7.75 -23.13
CA ASN A 58 6.14 7.12 -23.99
C ASN A 58 6.08 5.60 -23.83
N TYR A 59 5.96 4.89 -24.96
CA TYR A 59 6.08 3.43 -25.05
C TYR A 59 7.19 3.00 -26.02
N ASP A 60 8.07 3.94 -26.41
CA ASP A 60 9.26 3.70 -27.23
C ASP A 60 10.47 3.45 -26.31
N GLU A 61 10.94 2.20 -26.25
CA GLU A 61 12.05 1.79 -25.41
C GLU A 61 13.33 2.58 -25.70
N SER A 62 13.55 3.01 -26.95
CA SER A 62 14.72 3.81 -27.34
C SER A 62 14.76 5.19 -26.65
N LYS A 63 13.64 5.67 -26.14
CA LYS A 63 13.47 6.95 -25.41
C LYS A 63 13.27 6.77 -23.92
N ALA A 64 13.23 5.53 -23.43
CA ALA A 64 12.85 5.21 -22.06
C ALA A 64 13.88 5.63 -21.00
N ASN A 65 15.15 5.83 -21.37
CA ASN A 65 16.25 6.04 -20.43
C ASN A 65 16.94 7.42 -20.57
N PRO A 66 16.23 8.54 -20.35
CA PRO A 66 16.85 9.87 -20.42
C PRO A 66 17.86 10.11 -19.26
N TYR A 67 17.75 9.35 -18.18
CA TYR A 67 18.62 9.39 -17.00
C TYR A 67 19.18 7.99 -16.70
N PRO A 68 20.15 7.48 -17.52
CA PRO A 68 20.52 6.06 -17.53
C PRO A 68 21.39 5.63 -16.35
N VAL A 69 21.81 6.57 -15.49
CA VAL A 69 22.68 6.28 -14.35
C VAL A 69 21.86 6.24 -13.08
N LEU A 70 21.79 5.06 -12.45
CA LEU A 70 21.20 4.90 -11.13
C LEU A 70 22.16 5.35 -10.03
N PRO A 71 21.67 5.79 -8.86
CA PRO A 71 22.49 5.92 -7.66
C PRO A 71 23.26 4.62 -7.37
N GLU A 72 24.53 4.73 -7.03
CA GLU A 72 25.33 3.54 -6.68
C GLU A 72 24.86 3.01 -5.31
N ILE A 73 24.20 1.86 -5.30
CA ILE A 73 23.56 1.33 -4.10
C ILE A 73 24.55 1.00 -2.99
N LEU A 74 25.75 0.52 -3.34
CA LEU A 74 26.85 0.20 -2.42
C LEU A 74 27.90 1.31 -2.29
N ARG A 75 27.43 2.57 -2.37
CA ARG A 75 28.29 3.74 -2.11
C ARG A 75 27.55 4.70 -1.17
N THR A 76 28.22 5.12 -0.11
CA THR A 76 27.66 6.10 0.84
C THR A 76 27.58 7.49 0.19
N ASP A 77 26.77 8.38 0.76
CA ASP A 77 26.67 9.79 0.32
C ASP A 77 28.03 10.52 0.42
N ALA A 78 28.93 10.07 1.31
CA ALA A 78 30.31 10.54 1.41
C ALA A 78 31.25 9.91 0.35
N GLY A 79 30.73 9.15 -0.62
CA GLY A 79 31.49 8.54 -1.71
C GLY A 79 32.29 7.27 -1.34
N ARG A 80 32.13 6.73 -0.13
CA ARG A 80 32.87 5.52 0.32
C ARG A 80 32.13 4.25 -0.15
N LYS A 81 32.90 3.23 -0.59
CA LYS A 81 32.33 1.92 -0.94
C LYS A 81 31.82 1.20 0.31
N VAL A 82 30.68 0.53 0.17
CA VAL A 82 30.08 -0.37 1.16
C VAL A 82 30.45 -1.80 0.76
N THR A 83 31.20 -2.49 1.60
CA THR A 83 31.73 -3.84 1.31
C THR A 83 31.41 -4.87 2.39
N THR A 84 30.75 -4.44 3.46
CA THR A 84 30.35 -5.33 4.57
C THR A 84 28.90 -5.09 4.98
N ALA A 85 28.25 -6.13 5.53
CA ALA A 85 26.92 -6.03 6.10
C ALA A 85 26.84 -4.94 7.20
N LYS A 86 27.89 -4.82 8.04
CA LYS A 86 27.96 -3.76 9.06
C LYS A 86 27.88 -2.36 8.46
N GLN A 87 28.65 -2.07 7.41
CA GLN A 87 28.60 -0.76 6.73
C GLN A 87 27.23 -0.50 6.08
N TRP A 88 26.59 -1.56 5.57
CA TRP A 88 25.23 -1.46 5.06
C TRP A 88 24.24 -1.04 6.16
N TRP A 89 24.18 -1.80 7.25
CA TRP A 89 23.19 -1.57 8.32
C TRP A 89 23.41 -0.28 9.09
N GLU A 90 24.69 0.07 9.37
CA GLU A 90 25.00 1.22 10.24
C GLU A 90 25.13 2.54 9.45
N VAL A 91 25.37 2.51 8.13
CA VAL A 91 25.63 3.74 7.35
C VAL A 91 24.72 3.83 6.13
N ARG A 92 24.89 2.92 5.14
CA ARG A 92 24.25 3.12 3.82
C ARG A 92 22.74 2.97 3.88
N ARG A 93 22.22 1.96 4.55
CA ARG A 93 20.80 1.78 4.72
C ARG A 93 20.10 3.00 5.35
N PRO A 94 20.59 3.56 6.46
CA PRO A 94 20.06 4.84 7.00
C PRO A 94 20.09 6.01 6.02
N GLU A 95 21.13 6.17 5.20
CA GLU A 95 21.19 7.22 4.17
C GLU A 95 20.07 7.04 3.13
N ILE A 96 19.86 5.80 2.66
CA ILE A 96 18.79 5.48 1.69
C ILE A 96 17.42 5.71 2.31
N VAL A 97 17.19 5.25 3.54
CA VAL A 97 15.94 5.48 4.29
C VAL A 97 15.65 6.97 4.40
N GLU A 98 16.65 7.76 4.79
CA GLU A 98 16.53 9.22 4.87
C GLU A 98 16.15 9.84 3.52
N GLY A 99 16.76 9.37 2.42
CA GLY A 99 16.43 9.81 1.08
C GLY A 99 14.96 9.56 0.70
N PHE A 100 14.45 8.35 0.99
CA PHE A 100 13.05 8.01 0.75
C PHE A 100 12.09 8.77 1.66
N GLU A 101 12.40 8.89 2.95
CA GLU A 101 11.53 9.61 3.89
C GLU A 101 11.46 11.10 3.58
N ARG A 102 12.57 11.72 3.26
CA ARG A 102 12.58 13.15 2.95
C ARG A 102 11.93 13.48 1.60
N GLU A 103 12.19 12.65 0.57
CA GLU A 103 11.92 13.06 -0.81
C GLU A 103 10.79 12.27 -1.49
N VAL A 104 10.47 11.07 -1.02
CA VAL A 104 9.58 10.17 -1.77
C VAL A 104 8.31 9.81 -1.02
N TYR A 105 8.40 9.17 0.16
CA TYR A 105 7.22 8.66 0.87
C TYR A 105 6.83 9.48 2.10
N GLY A 106 7.74 10.30 2.60
CA GLY A 106 7.56 11.11 3.80
C GLY A 106 7.85 10.38 5.11
N ARG A 107 8.04 11.17 6.16
CA ARG A 107 8.39 10.68 7.49
C ARG A 107 7.15 10.31 8.28
N VAL A 108 7.19 9.15 8.92
CA VAL A 108 6.24 8.82 9.98
C VAL A 108 6.65 9.59 11.24
N PRO A 109 5.79 10.41 11.83
CA PRO A 109 6.12 11.12 13.07
C PRO A 109 6.37 10.16 14.24
N GLU A 110 7.29 10.51 15.14
CA GLU A 110 7.62 9.69 16.30
C GLU A 110 6.45 9.55 17.30
N ASN A 111 5.56 10.53 17.32
CA ASN A 111 4.45 10.63 18.28
C ASN A 111 3.09 10.19 17.68
N VAL A 112 3.07 9.25 16.76
CA VAL A 112 1.80 8.69 16.26
C VAL A 112 1.08 8.00 17.42
N PRO A 113 -0.23 8.28 17.65
CA PRO A 113 -0.96 7.70 18.77
C PRO A 113 -0.99 6.17 18.74
N PRO A 114 -1.06 5.52 19.92
CA PRO A 114 -1.13 4.06 20.00
C PRO A 114 -2.43 3.51 19.44
N VAL A 115 -2.40 2.24 19.04
CA VAL A 115 -3.55 1.49 18.54
C VAL A 115 -3.97 0.44 19.56
N THR A 116 -5.25 0.41 19.91
CA THR A 116 -5.85 -0.63 20.74
C THR A 116 -6.68 -1.56 19.87
N TRP A 117 -6.32 -2.84 19.83
CA TRP A 117 -7.01 -3.85 19.06
C TRP A 117 -8.15 -4.51 19.84
N THR A 118 -9.28 -4.71 19.17
CA THR A 118 -10.45 -5.44 19.70
C THR A 118 -10.88 -6.49 18.67
N VAL A 119 -11.07 -7.73 19.11
CA VAL A 119 -11.73 -8.78 18.32
C VAL A 119 -13.23 -8.52 18.45
N GLU A 120 -13.88 -8.11 17.36
CA GLU A 120 -15.32 -7.82 17.33
C GLU A 120 -16.15 -9.08 17.06
N VAL A 121 -15.62 -9.97 16.22
CA VAL A 121 -16.26 -11.24 15.86
C VAL A 121 -15.16 -12.31 15.75
N GLU A 122 -15.45 -13.50 16.25
CA GLU A 122 -14.65 -14.71 16.01
C GLU A 122 -15.59 -15.86 15.73
N GLU A 123 -15.46 -16.51 14.57
CA GLU A 123 -16.32 -17.61 14.18
C GLU A 123 -15.63 -18.59 13.23
N ILE A 124 -16.21 -19.80 13.14
CA ILE A 124 -15.77 -20.81 12.19
C ILE A 124 -16.60 -20.67 10.92
N GLU A 125 -15.93 -20.41 9.82
CA GLU A 125 -16.53 -20.19 8.52
C GLU A 125 -16.01 -21.17 7.47
N SER A 126 -16.54 -21.06 6.26
CA SER A 126 -16.03 -21.78 5.08
C SER A 126 -15.57 -20.80 4.02
N VAL A 127 -14.32 -20.96 3.58
CA VAL A 127 -13.74 -20.26 2.44
C VAL A 127 -13.59 -21.26 1.30
N GLY A 128 -14.52 -21.21 0.36
CA GLY A 128 -14.68 -22.33 -0.60
C GLY A 128 -15.09 -23.60 0.16
N MET A 129 -14.30 -24.67 0.02
CA MET A 129 -14.49 -25.96 0.71
C MET A 129 -13.65 -26.09 2.00
N ILE A 130 -12.93 -25.04 2.40
CA ILE A 130 -11.99 -25.11 3.51
C ILE A 130 -12.64 -24.50 4.76
N ARG A 131 -12.66 -25.24 5.88
CA ARG A 131 -13.05 -24.69 7.17
C ARG A 131 -11.97 -23.76 7.69
N ALA A 132 -12.36 -22.58 8.12
CA ALA A 132 -11.44 -21.56 8.59
C ALA A 132 -11.97 -20.89 9.86
N LYS A 133 -11.05 -20.50 10.75
CA LYS A 133 -11.32 -19.59 11.86
C LYS A 133 -11.14 -18.16 11.34
N ALA A 134 -12.16 -17.33 11.43
CA ALA A 134 -12.15 -15.94 10.99
C ALA A 134 -12.38 -15.00 12.16
N LYS A 135 -11.54 -13.96 12.26
CA LYS A 135 -11.62 -12.92 13.28
C LYS A 135 -11.77 -11.56 12.60
N GLN A 136 -12.85 -10.84 12.91
CA GLN A 136 -13.04 -9.43 12.53
C GLN A 136 -12.45 -8.55 13.62
N LEU A 137 -11.60 -7.62 13.24
CA LEU A 137 -10.81 -6.81 14.15
C LEU A 137 -11.01 -5.32 13.91
N ARG A 138 -11.03 -4.56 15.00
CA ARG A 138 -10.97 -3.11 14.98
C ARG A 138 -9.78 -2.63 15.80
N GLY A 139 -8.87 -1.89 15.14
CA GLY A 139 -7.75 -1.19 15.78
C GLY A 139 -8.07 0.29 15.96
N HIS A 140 -8.55 0.66 17.15
CA HIS A 140 -8.81 2.05 17.47
C HIS A 140 -7.51 2.81 17.73
N VAL A 141 -7.27 3.89 16.96
CA VAL A 141 -6.15 4.81 17.20
C VAL A 141 -6.57 5.85 18.22
N ASP A 142 -5.80 6.04 19.28
CA ASP A 142 -6.10 7.05 20.31
C ASP A 142 -6.22 8.44 19.68
N ASN A 143 -7.44 8.98 19.68
CA ASN A 143 -7.74 10.30 19.15
C ASN A 143 -8.01 11.34 20.23
N SER A 144 -7.62 11.09 21.49
CA SER A 144 -7.85 12.00 22.60
C SER A 144 -7.29 13.41 22.39
N ALA A 145 -6.19 13.53 21.63
CA ALA A 145 -5.57 14.81 21.28
C ALA A 145 -6.29 15.55 20.12
N CYS A 146 -7.17 14.88 19.36
CA CYS A 146 -7.96 15.45 18.27
C CYS A 146 -9.28 14.67 18.08
N PRO A 147 -10.25 14.80 19.00
CA PRO A 147 -11.47 13.97 19.01
C PRO A 147 -12.37 14.15 17.78
N SER A 148 -12.18 15.20 16.99
CA SER A 148 -12.92 15.42 15.73
C SER A 148 -12.50 14.49 14.58
N ILE A 149 -11.39 13.74 14.73
CA ILE A 149 -10.92 12.77 13.75
C ILE A 149 -10.86 11.40 14.42
N ASN A 150 -11.62 10.45 13.87
CA ASN A 150 -11.61 9.05 14.31
C ASN A 150 -10.91 8.19 13.27
N VAL A 151 -10.05 7.27 13.73
CA VAL A 151 -9.36 6.27 12.90
C VAL A 151 -9.53 4.91 13.56
N ASP A 152 -10.33 4.05 12.93
CA ASP A 152 -10.55 2.67 13.32
C ASP A 152 -10.05 1.77 12.19
N ILE A 153 -8.85 1.19 12.38
CA ILE A 153 -8.25 0.28 11.41
C ILE A 153 -9.06 -1.01 11.38
N LYS A 154 -9.52 -1.38 10.19
CA LYS A 154 -10.27 -2.61 9.97
C LYS A 154 -9.34 -3.71 9.45
N MET A 155 -9.38 -4.86 10.09
CA MET A 155 -8.62 -6.04 9.67
C MET A 155 -9.45 -7.31 9.89
N VAL A 156 -9.26 -8.28 9.00
CA VAL A 156 -9.77 -9.65 9.15
C VAL A 156 -8.59 -10.60 9.13
N VAL A 157 -8.55 -11.53 10.06
CA VAL A 157 -7.56 -12.62 10.10
C VAL A 157 -8.28 -13.94 9.91
N VAL A 158 -7.80 -14.76 9.00
CA VAL A 158 -8.41 -16.06 8.66
C VAL A 158 -7.33 -17.12 8.62
N THR A 159 -7.49 -18.16 9.45
CA THR A 159 -6.56 -19.29 9.54
C THR A 159 -7.31 -20.61 9.31
N PRO A 160 -6.64 -21.68 8.84
CA PRO A 160 -7.29 -22.99 8.72
C PRO A 160 -7.79 -23.46 10.08
N ALA A 161 -9.08 -23.83 10.19
CA ALA A 161 -9.69 -24.25 11.46
C ALA A 161 -9.07 -25.54 12.05
N ASP A 162 -8.49 -26.38 11.20
CA ASP A 162 -7.92 -27.67 11.57
C ASP A 162 -6.37 -27.63 11.70
N ALA A 163 -5.77 -26.43 11.71
CA ALA A 163 -4.33 -26.24 11.90
C ALA A 163 -3.87 -26.82 13.25
N LYS A 164 -2.70 -27.46 13.27
CA LYS A 164 -2.15 -28.10 14.48
C LYS A 164 -1.30 -27.18 15.34
N GLY A 165 -1.08 -25.96 14.87
CA GLY A 165 -0.29 -24.92 15.52
C GLY A 165 -0.39 -23.61 14.75
N PRO A 166 0.38 -22.59 15.16
CA PRO A 166 0.39 -21.32 14.45
C PRO A 166 0.87 -21.49 13.00
N VAL A 167 0.25 -20.74 12.09
CA VAL A 167 0.51 -20.82 10.64
C VAL A 167 1.11 -19.53 10.10
N PRO A 168 1.92 -19.59 9.03
CA PRO A 168 2.33 -18.40 8.30
C PRO A 168 1.11 -17.64 7.78
N VAL A 169 1.17 -16.32 7.79
CA VAL A 169 0.07 -15.45 7.35
C VAL A 169 0.54 -14.48 6.28
N LEU A 170 -0.21 -14.36 5.18
CA LEU A 170 -0.01 -13.31 4.20
C LEU A 170 -1.02 -12.19 4.45
N MET A 171 -0.53 -11.02 4.87
CA MET A 171 -1.35 -9.81 4.99
C MET A 171 -1.49 -9.19 3.61
N MET A 172 -2.73 -8.87 3.20
CA MET A 172 -3.06 -8.31 1.90
C MET A 172 -3.83 -7.01 2.09
N PHE A 173 -3.51 -5.99 1.33
CA PHE A 173 -4.30 -4.77 1.30
C PHE A 173 -5.61 -5.00 0.55
N GLY A 174 -6.74 -4.72 1.20
CA GLY A 174 -8.07 -4.90 0.61
C GLY A 174 -9.19 -4.72 1.62
N GLY A 175 -10.42 -4.91 1.18
CA GLY A 175 -11.58 -4.78 2.06
C GLY A 175 -11.58 -5.83 3.18
N ALA A 176 -11.53 -5.39 4.42
CA ALA A 176 -11.45 -6.24 5.62
C ALA A 176 -12.83 -6.76 6.04
N ASN A 177 -13.41 -7.65 5.24
CA ASN A 177 -14.68 -8.29 5.52
C ASN A 177 -14.49 -9.76 5.85
N LEU A 178 -15.33 -10.29 6.75
CA LEU A 178 -15.41 -11.73 6.98
C LEU A 178 -15.70 -12.47 5.66
N PRO A 179 -15.19 -13.70 5.47
CA PRO A 179 -15.41 -14.47 4.25
C PRO A 179 -16.89 -14.67 3.89
N ASN A 180 -17.72 -14.89 4.91
CA ASN A 180 -19.17 -15.03 4.76
C ASN A 180 -19.88 -14.15 5.80
N PRO A 181 -19.91 -12.82 5.61
CA PRO A 181 -20.57 -11.94 6.58
C PRO A 181 -22.03 -12.33 6.74
N VAL A 182 -22.52 -12.28 7.97
CA VAL A 182 -23.93 -12.49 8.25
C VAL A 182 -24.76 -11.54 7.40
N LYS A 183 -25.58 -12.10 6.51
CA LYS A 183 -26.46 -11.32 5.65
C LYS A 183 -27.80 -11.15 6.33
N PRO A 184 -28.45 -9.98 6.20
CA PRO A 184 -29.82 -9.80 6.69
C PRO A 184 -30.71 -10.89 6.13
N GLY A 185 -31.59 -11.47 6.98
CA GLY A 185 -32.61 -12.40 6.56
C GLY A 185 -33.60 -11.76 5.58
N ALA A 186 -34.42 -12.56 4.91
CA ALA A 186 -35.39 -12.06 3.92
C ALA A 186 -36.33 -10.98 4.49
N ALA A 187 -36.74 -11.12 5.76
CA ALA A 187 -37.58 -10.13 6.44
C ALA A 187 -36.85 -8.81 6.67
N ASP A 188 -35.59 -8.87 7.12
CA ASP A 188 -34.74 -7.67 7.34
C ASP A 188 -34.41 -6.99 6.02
N MET A 189 -34.09 -7.76 4.99
CA MET A 189 -33.88 -7.24 3.63
C MET A 189 -35.09 -6.53 3.07
N ALA A 190 -36.31 -7.05 3.32
CA ALA A 190 -37.58 -6.40 2.92
C ALA A 190 -37.74 -5.04 3.63
N VAL A 191 -37.37 -4.94 4.91
CA VAL A 191 -37.41 -3.69 5.66
C VAL A 191 -36.38 -2.71 5.11
N ILE A 192 -35.12 -3.15 4.90
CA ILE A 192 -34.05 -2.34 4.36
C ILE A 192 -34.43 -1.80 2.97
N ASN A 193 -34.88 -2.67 2.06
CA ASN A 193 -35.33 -2.29 0.73
C ASN A 193 -36.47 -1.28 0.75
N LYS A 194 -37.45 -1.46 1.62
CA LYS A 194 -38.58 -0.53 1.80
C LYS A 194 -38.11 0.87 2.23
N VAL A 195 -37.16 0.92 3.17
CA VAL A 195 -36.62 2.20 3.65
C VAL A 195 -35.81 2.90 2.57
N LEU A 196 -34.85 2.18 1.93
CA LEU A 196 -34.03 2.73 0.88
C LEU A 196 -34.85 3.18 -0.34
N ARG A 197 -35.83 2.38 -0.75
CA ARG A 197 -36.73 2.75 -1.83
C ARG A 197 -37.47 4.06 -1.52
N ARG A 198 -38.02 4.22 -0.32
CA ARG A 198 -38.64 5.47 0.12
C ARG A 198 -37.69 6.65 0.09
N MET A 199 -36.42 6.46 0.49
CA MET A 199 -35.40 7.51 0.40
C MET A 199 -35.16 7.93 -1.05
N LEU A 200 -35.06 6.98 -1.99
CA LEU A 200 -34.89 7.23 -3.42
C LEU A 200 -36.11 7.88 -4.07
N GLU A 201 -37.31 7.49 -3.67
CA GLU A 201 -38.58 8.10 -4.12
C GLU A 201 -38.74 9.54 -3.66
N ASN A 202 -38.18 9.89 -2.49
CA ASN A 202 -38.21 11.24 -1.95
C ASN A 202 -37.02 12.12 -2.41
N ASN A 203 -36.07 11.57 -3.12
CA ASN A 203 -34.94 12.33 -3.66
C ASN A 203 -35.28 12.87 -5.07
N PRO A 204 -35.24 14.19 -5.31
CA PRO A 204 -35.61 14.79 -6.61
C PRO A 204 -34.84 14.23 -7.81
N GLU A 205 -33.59 13.77 -7.60
CA GLU A 205 -32.73 13.23 -8.67
C GLU A 205 -33.11 11.79 -9.07
N THR A 206 -33.79 11.05 -8.19
CA THR A 206 -34.10 9.62 -8.40
C THR A 206 -35.58 9.32 -8.44
N ALA A 207 -36.47 10.24 -8.05
CA ALA A 207 -37.92 10.04 -7.98
C ALA A 207 -38.51 9.55 -9.29
N GLU A 208 -38.18 10.19 -10.41
CA GLU A 208 -38.64 9.80 -11.75
C GLU A 208 -38.16 8.38 -12.15
N LEU A 209 -36.94 8.01 -11.76
CA LEU A 209 -36.40 6.66 -12.01
C LEU A 209 -37.16 5.61 -11.19
N MET A 210 -37.54 5.92 -9.95
CA MET A 210 -38.30 5.02 -9.10
C MET A 210 -39.75 4.81 -9.60
N GLU A 211 -40.34 5.84 -10.19
CA GLU A 211 -41.64 5.73 -10.85
C GLU A 211 -41.55 4.89 -12.13
N LYS A 212 -40.49 5.06 -12.91
CA LYS A 212 -40.25 4.30 -14.14
C LYS A 212 -39.95 2.81 -13.90
N TYR A 213 -39.36 2.47 -12.75
CA TYR A 213 -38.99 1.10 -12.39
C TYR A 213 -39.67 0.64 -11.08
N PRO A 214 -40.98 0.47 -11.06
CA PRO A 214 -41.74 0.20 -9.82
C PRO A 214 -41.39 -1.13 -9.14
N ALA A 215 -40.94 -2.13 -9.90
CA ALA A 215 -40.57 -3.44 -9.37
C ALA A 215 -39.11 -3.54 -8.94
N TRP A 216 -38.28 -2.53 -9.27
CA TRP A 216 -36.86 -2.55 -8.91
C TRP A 216 -36.64 -2.34 -7.41
N GLN A 217 -35.71 -3.08 -6.83
CA GLN A 217 -35.31 -2.97 -5.43
C GLN A 217 -33.80 -2.68 -5.33
N PRO A 218 -33.37 -1.83 -4.38
CA PRO A 218 -31.95 -1.51 -4.18
C PRO A 218 -31.05 -2.73 -3.94
N PHE A 219 -31.58 -3.73 -3.24
CA PHE A 219 -30.91 -5.01 -3.04
C PHE A 219 -31.81 -6.15 -3.50
N GLU A 220 -31.28 -7.04 -4.33
CA GLU A 220 -31.97 -8.27 -4.65
C GLU A 220 -32.08 -9.17 -3.42
N PRO A 221 -33.17 -9.94 -3.27
CA PRO A 221 -33.28 -10.96 -2.23
C PRO A 221 -32.06 -11.88 -2.33
N ALA A 222 -31.40 -12.16 -1.20
CA ALA A 222 -30.30 -13.10 -1.17
C ALA A 222 -30.80 -14.45 -1.74
N ASN A 223 -30.28 -14.87 -2.88
CA ASN A 223 -30.54 -16.20 -3.39
C ASN A 223 -29.98 -17.21 -2.39
N PRO A 224 -30.82 -18.01 -1.69
CA PRO A 224 -30.33 -18.98 -0.71
C PRO A 224 -29.42 -20.04 -1.34
N PHE A 225 -29.51 -20.20 -2.66
CA PHE A 225 -28.66 -21.10 -3.42
C PHE A 225 -27.40 -20.42 -3.99
N ALA A 226 -27.19 -19.12 -3.75
CA ALA A 226 -26.00 -18.40 -4.24
C ALA A 226 -24.69 -19.00 -3.67
N ALA A 227 -24.75 -19.56 -2.46
CA ALA A 227 -23.62 -20.31 -1.89
C ALA A 227 -23.29 -21.58 -2.68
N PHE A 228 -24.27 -22.17 -3.33
CA PHE A 228 -24.15 -23.36 -4.17
C PHE A 228 -23.99 -23.00 -5.66
N SER A 229 -24.27 -21.77 -6.05
CA SER A 229 -24.22 -21.29 -7.44
C SER A 229 -22.93 -20.53 -7.76
N ARG A 230 -21.85 -20.72 -7.00
CA ARG A 230 -20.52 -20.30 -7.45
C ARG A 230 -20.25 -21.07 -8.74
N ALA A 231 -20.21 -20.35 -9.86
CA ALA A 231 -19.81 -20.93 -11.13
C ALA A 231 -18.53 -21.75 -10.89
N PRO A 232 -18.48 -23.02 -11.34
CA PRO A 232 -17.25 -23.77 -11.26
C PRO A 232 -16.13 -22.95 -11.89
N LEU A 233 -14.94 -22.98 -11.29
CA LEU A 233 -13.78 -22.37 -11.91
C LEU A 233 -13.66 -22.91 -13.34
N ALA A 234 -13.41 -22.05 -14.30
CA ALA A 234 -13.16 -22.50 -15.66
C ALA A 234 -11.98 -23.49 -15.66
N PRO A 235 -11.99 -24.51 -16.51
CA PRO A 235 -10.87 -25.45 -16.58
C PRO A 235 -9.53 -24.70 -16.73
N GLY A 236 -8.59 -24.99 -15.83
CA GLY A 236 -7.28 -24.36 -15.80
C GLY A 236 -7.22 -23.00 -15.08
N GLN A 237 -8.32 -22.52 -14.51
CA GLN A 237 -8.35 -21.30 -13.69
C GLN A 237 -7.95 -21.64 -12.25
N ASP A 238 -6.99 -20.87 -11.71
CA ASP A 238 -6.60 -20.99 -10.30
C ASP A 238 -7.71 -20.47 -9.35
N PRO A 239 -7.86 -21.06 -8.16
CA PRO A 239 -8.74 -20.51 -7.13
C PRO A 239 -8.31 -19.10 -6.70
N PRO A 240 -9.20 -18.30 -6.09
CA PRO A 240 -8.81 -17.03 -5.46
C PRO A 240 -7.63 -17.18 -4.49
N SER A 241 -6.78 -16.18 -4.40
CA SER A 241 -5.54 -16.19 -3.60
C SER A 241 -5.77 -16.64 -2.14
N ASN A 242 -6.83 -16.18 -1.50
CA ASN A 242 -7.19 -16.58 -0.13
C ASN A 242 -7.50 -18.08 -0.01
N GLN A 243 -8.12 -18.70 -1.03
CA GLN A 243 -8.35 -20.15 -1.04
C GLN A 243 -7.06 -20.92 -1.30
N GLN A 244 -6.16 -20.41 -2.15
CA GLN A 244 -4.85 -21.03 -2.39
C GLN A 244 -4.03 -21.04 -1.09
N LEU A 245 -4.00 -19.94 -0.33
CA LEU A 245 -3.31 -19.84 0.95
C LEU A 245 -3.84 -20.86 1.96
N LEU A 246 -5.15 -20.89 2.21
CA LEU A 246 -5.76 -21.83 3.15
C LEU A 246 -5.57 -23.29 2.71
N ALA A 247 -5.64 -23.57 1.39
CA ALA A 247 -5.38 -24.89 0.85
C ALA A 247 -3.95 -25.39 1.11
N ALA A 248 -3.00 -24.46 1.13
CA ALA A 248 -1.60 -24.72 1.46
C ALA A 248 -1.33 -24.76 2.98
N GLY A 249 -2.32 -24.53 3.82
CA GLY A 249 -2.18 -24.50 5.28
C GLY A 249 -1.75 -23.13 5.83
N TRP A 250 -1.65 -22.10 5.00
CA TRP A 250 -1.39 -20.74 5.41
C TRP A 250 -2.67 -20.03 5.87
N GLY A 251 -2.54 -19.02 6.72
CA GLY A 251 -3.58 -18.04 6.95
C GLY A 251 -3.43 -16.82 6.02
N TYR A 252 -4.42 -15.96 6.06
CA TYR A 252 -4.33 -14.63 5.45
C TYR A 252 -4.92 -13.57 6.38
N ALA A 253 -4.48 -12.33 6.22
CA ALA A 253 -5.11 -11.18 6.83
C ALA A 253 -5.50 -10.18 5.72
N LEU A 254 -6.69 -9.60 5.80
CA LEU A 254 -7.09 -8.48 4.94
C LEU A 254 -7.12 -7.22 5.79
N ILE A 255 -6.37 -6.20 5.41
CA ILE A 255 -6.37 -4.91 6.08
C ILE A 255 -6.90 -3.83 5.12
N ASP A 256 -7.89 -3.06 5.59
CA ASP A 256 -8.53 -2.01 4.77
C ASP A 256 -7.69 -0.72 4.80
N PRO A 257 -6.97 -0.38 3.72
CA PRO A 257 -6.17 0.84 3.67
C PRO A 257 -7.02 2.10 3.76
N GLY A 258 -8.28 2.07 3.29
CA GLY A 258 -9.21 3.18 3.38
C GLY A 258 -9.60 3.52 4.81
N SER A 259 -9.57 2.54 5.72
CA SER A 259 -9.81 2.73 7.15
C SER A 259 -8.63 3.39 7.88
N ILE A 260 -7.45 3.38 7.29
CA ILE A 260 -6.23 4.01 7.81
C ILE A 260 -6.11 5.43 7.27
N GLN A 261 -6.13 5.53 5.93
CA GLN A 261 -5.98 6.78 5.19
C GLN A 261 -6.70 6.68 3.86
N ALA A 262 -7.54 7.68 3.55
CA ALA A 262 -8.26 7.71 2.29
C ALA A 262 -7.31 7.80 1.08
N ASP A 263 -7.68 7.13 -0.02
CA ASP A 263 -6.95 7.12 -1.29
C ASP A 263 -7.32 8.34 -2.17
N ASN A 264 -7.18 9.52 -1.60
CA ASN A 264 -7.36 10.79 -2.32
C ASN A 264 -6.77 11.98 -1.55
N GLY A 265 -6.43 13.06 -2.26
CA GLY A 265 -5.84 14.26 -1.68
C GLY A 265 -6.76 15.03 -0.73
N ALA A 266 -8.09 14.96 -0.92
CA ALA A 266 -9.04 15.60 -0.01
C ALA A 266 -9.05 14.95 1.39
N GLY A 267 -8.58 13.71 1.51
CA GLY A 267 -8.51 12.97 2.76
C GLY A 267 -7.26 13.26 3.60
N LEU A 268 -6.31 14.05 3.14
CA LEU A 268 -5.02 14.25 3.83
C LEU A 268 -5.12 15.04 5.15
N THR A 269 -6.20 15.77 5.37
CA THR A 269 -6.53 16.43 6.65
C THR A 269 -7.43 15.56 7.54
N ARG A 270 -7.62 14.30 7.17
CA ARG A 270 -8.40 13.27 7.86
C ARG A 270 -7.60 11.97 7.92
N GLY A 271 -8.20 10.88 8.37
CA GLY A 271 -7.48 9.62 8.58
C GLY A 271 -6.30 9.78 9.53
N ILE A 272 -5.32 8.87 9.45
CA ILE A 272 -4.19 8.89 10.37
C ILE A 272 -3.27 10.11 10.16
N ILE A 273 -3.08 10.55 8.91
CA ILE A 273 -2.28 11.74 8.61
C ILE A 273 -2.93 12.97 9.25
N GLY A 274 -4.23 13.16 9.04
CA GLY A 274 -4.97 14.27 9.63
C GLY A 274 -5.07 14.19 11.16
N LEU A 275 -5.20 13.01 11.75
CA LEU A 275 -5.21 12.82 13.19
C LEU A 275 -3.90 13.35 13.82
N VAL A 276 -2.76 12.93 13.27
CA VAL A 276 -1.43 13.36 13.75
C VAL A 276 -1.21 14.87 13.55
N ASN A 277 -1.64 15.40 12.41
CA ASN A 277 -1.52 16.82 12.07
C ASN A 277 -2.68 17.68 12.63
N LYS A 278 -3.54 17.10 13.48
CA LYS A 278 -4.70 17.79 14.09
C LYS A 278 -5.59 18.47 13.04
N GLY A 279 -5.84 17.78 11.93
CA GLY A 279 -6.64 18.27 10.83
C GLY A 279 -6.00 19.38 9.98
N GLN A 280 -4.71 19.64 10.14
CA GLN A 280 -4.00 20.67 9.37
C GLN A 280 -3.31 20.05 8.13
N PRO A 281 -3.03 20.86 7.09
CA PRO A 281 -2.32 20.42 5.89
C PRO A 281 -0.94 19.85 6.21
N ARG A 282 -0.49 18.88 5.41
CA ARG A 282 0.85 18.29 5.49
C ARG A 282 1.96 19.32 5.24
N LYS A 283 3.12 19.10 5.85
CA LYS A 283 4.39 19.71 5.46
C LYS A 283 5.00 18.93 4.28
N PRO A 284 6.00 19.52 3.58
CA PRO A 284 6.61 18.88 2.42
C PRO A 284 7.23 17.50 2.63
N ASP A 285 7.73 17.22 3.82
CA ASP A 285 8.34 15.93 4.20
C ASP A 285 7.45 15.04 5.07
N ASP A 286 6.20 15.44 5.32
CA ASP A 286 5.22 14.59 5.99
C ASP A 286 4.83 13.41 5.08
N TRP A 287 4.46 12.31 5.70
CA TRP A 287 4.10 11.07 5.04
C TRP A 287 2.92 11.16 4.06
N GLY A 288 3.03 10.41 2.97
CA GLY A 288 1.93 10.18 2.03
C GLY A 288 1.11 8.94 2.40
N SER A 289 0.04 8.71 1.65
CA SER A 289 -0.87 7.58 1.92
C SER A 289 -0.18 6.22 1.82
N LEU A 290 0.80 6.03 0.91
CA LEU A 290 1.58 4.77 0.84
C LEU A 290 2.29 4.49 2.16
N ARG A 291 2.91 5.50 2.76
CA ARG A 291 3.61 5.36 4.03
C ARG A 291 2.65 5.21 5.21
N ALA A 292 1.47 5.85 5.14
CA ALA A 292 0.41 5.70 6.12
C ALA A 292 -0.21 4.29 6.09
N TRP A 293 -0.44 3.72 4.91
CA TRP A 293 -0.88 2.32 4.78
C TRP A 293 0.16 1.35 5.29
N ALA A 294 1.44 1.59 5.00
CA ALA A 294 2.55 0.80 5.54
C ALA A 294 2.59 0.84 7.08
N TRP A 295 2.40 2.02 7.68
CA TRP A 295 2.27 2.16 9.11
C TRP A 295 1.07 1.36 9.66
N GLY A 296 -0.10 1.45 9.01
CA GLY A 296 -1.27 0.70 9.43
C GLY A 296 -1.06 -0.81 9.35
N ALA A 297 -0.38 -1.30 8.30
CA ALA A 297 0.01 -2.72 8.19
C ALA A 297 0.95 -3.14 9.33
N ALA A 298 1.91 -2.28 9.73
CA ALA A 298 2.77 -2.53 10.88
C ALA A 298 1.96 -2.60 12.19
N ARG A 299 0.90 -1.77 12.35
CA ARG A 299 -0.03 -1.88 13.50
C ARG A 299 -0.84 -3.17 13.45
N GLY A 300 -1.25 -3.62 12.24
CA GLY A 300 -1.86 -4.94 12.06
C GLY A 300 -0.93 -6.08 12.48
N LEU A 301 0.34 -5.96 12.16
CA LEU A 301 1.36 -6.93 12.59
C LEU A 301 1.51 -6.98 14.12
N ASP A 302 1.40 -5.83 14.82
CA ASP A 302 1.41 -5.82 16.30
C ASP A 302 0.31 -6.71 16.88
N TYR A 303 -0.88 -6.75 16.27
CA TYR A 303 -1.92 -7.68 16.67
C TYR A 303 -1.54 -9.13 16.33
N LEU A 304 -1.07 -9.40 15.11
CA LEU A 304 -0.71 -10.75 14.67
C LEU A 304 0.38 -11.37 15.54
N GLU A 305 1.27 -10.59 16.12
CA GLU A 305 2.28 -11.03 17.08
C GLU A 305 1.67 -11.55 18.40
N THR A 306 0.43 -11.16 18.70
CA THR A 306 -0.28 -11.63 19.91
C THR A 306 -1.26 -12.75 19.63
N ASP A 307 -1.56 -13.05 18.36
CA ASP A 307 -2.54 -14.06 17.98
C ASP A 307 -1.95 -15.48 18.01
N PRO A 308 -2.45 -16.39 18.87
CA PRO A 308 -1.88 -17.72 19.01
C PRO A 308 -2.04 -18.63 17.76
N ASP A 309 -2.91 -18.26 16.83
CA ASP A 309 -3.10 -19.00 15.58
C ASP A 309 -2.09 -18.58 14.49
N VAL A 310 -1.27 -17.55 14.74
CA VAL A 310 -0.35 -16.94 13.77
C VAL A 310 1.10 -17.23 14.12
N ASP A 311 1.86 -17.74 13.16
CA ASP A 311 3.32 -17.73 13.24
C ASP A 311 3.86 -16.33 12.89
N ALA A 312 3.98 -15.51 13.93
CA ALA A 312 4.36 -14.11 13.81
C ALA A 312 5.74 -13.87 13.17
N LYS A 313 6.61 -14.89 13.14
CA LYS A 313 7.93 -14.81 12.49
C LYS A 313 7.83 -14.94 10.97
N HIS A 314 6.72 -15.45 10.48
CA HIS A 314 6.50 -15.72 9.06
C HIS A 314 5.25 -15.02 8.53
N VAL A 315 5.07 -13.75 8.92
CA VAL A 315 4.06 -12.89 8.35
C VAL A 315 4.62 -12.19 7.13
N GLY A 316 3.90 -12.30 6.00
CA GLY A 316 4.20 -11.61 4.75
C GLY A 316 3.24 -10.45 4.47
N ILE A 317 3.58 -9.64 3.47
CA ILE A 317 2.74 -8.54 2.96
C ILE A 317 2.54 -8.70 1.45
N GLU A 318 1.34 -8.45 0.96
CA GLU A 318 0.99 -8.54 -0.45
C GLU A 318 0.19 -7.33 -0.90
N GLY A 319 0.29 -7.01 -2.18
CA GLY A 319 -0.57 -6.07 -2.87
C GLY A 319 -0.30 -6.02 -4.36
N VAL A 320 -1.32 -5.60 -5.10
CA VAL A 320 -1.26 -5.37 -6.56
C VAL A 320 -1.46 -3.89 -6.85
N SER A 321 -0.82 -3.35 -7.90
CA SER A 321 -0.98 -1.96 -8.31
C SER A 321 -0.50 -0.98 -7.23
N ARG A 322 -1.30 0.02 -6.87
CA ARG A 322 -1.03 0.95 -5.75
C ARG A 322 -0.81 0.21 -4.43
N TYR A 323 -1.47 -0.91 -4.22
CA TYR A 323 -1.24 -1.74 -3.04
C TYR A 323 0.05 -2.57 -3.15
N GLY A 324 0.51 -2.88 -4.36
CA GLY A 324 1.87 -3.38 -4.61
C GLY A 324 2.94 -2.35 -4.26
N LYS A 325 2.71 -1.06 -4.57
CA LYS A 325 3.55 0.04 -4.09
C LYS A 325 3.59 0.05 -2.54
N ALA A 326 2.40 0.02 -1.91
CA ALA A 326 2.28 0.02 -0.44
C ALA A 326 2.93 -1.22 0.20
N ALA A 327 2.79 -2.41 -0.40
CA ALA A 327 3.40 -3.64 0.09
C ALA A 327 4.93 -3.57 0.07
N LEU A 328 5.52 -3.05 -1.02
CA LEU A 328 6.97 -2.86 -1.10
C LEU A 328 7.47 -1.81 -0.08
N VAL A 329 6.75 -0.69 0.07
CA VAL A 329 7.04 0.32 1.08
C VAL A 329 6.93 -0.28 2.49
N THR A 330 5.89 -1.08 2.76
CA THR A 330 5.73 -1.77 4.05
C THR A 330 6.93 -2.66 4.32
N LEU A 331 7.29 -3.54 3.38
CA LEU A 331 8.41 -4.46 3.54
C LEU A 331 9.74 -3.72 3.73
N ALA A 332 9.98 -2.61 3.03
CA ALA A 332 11.21 -1.84 3.12
C ALA A 332 11.40 -1.13 4.48
N PHE A 333 10.31 -0.65 5.08
CA PHE A 333 10.35 0.17 6.29
C PHE A 333 9.95 -0.56 7.58
N GLU A 334 9.27 -1.71 7.50
CA GLU A 334 8.93 -2.55 8.65
C GLU A 334 9.67 -3.90 8.55
N GLU A 335 10.75 -4.01 9.30
CA GLU A 335 11.66 -5.15 9.23
C GLU A 335 11.08 -6.46 9.78
N ARG A 336 9.98 -6.41 10.54
CA ARG A 336 9.32 -7.59 11.11
C ARG A 336 8.54 -8.41 10.08
N PHE A 337 8.12 -7.83 8.95
CA PHE A 337 7.57 -8.63 7.84
C PHE A 337 8.67 -9.49 7.23
N ALA A 338 8.45 -10.81 7.20
CA ALA A 338 9.44 -11.76 6.73
C ALA A 338 9.54 -11.84 5.21
N MET A 339 8.47 -11.47 4.51
CA MET A 339 8.35 -11.64 3.06
C MET A 339 7.36 -10.68 2.41
N GLY A 340 7.48 -10.50 1.09
CA GLY A 340 6.51 -9.73 0.31
C GLY A 340 6.26 -10.31 -1.08
N LEU A 341 4.97 -10.28 -1.50
CA LEU A 341 4.54 -10.51 -2.87
C LEU A 341 4.13 -9.16 -3.47
N ILE A 342 4.94 -8.67 -4.39
CA ILE A 342 4.83 -7.32 -4.96
C ILE A 342 4.27 -7.42 -6.37
N GLY A 343 2.95 -7.23 -6.51
CA GLY A 343 2.23 -7.40 -7.76
C GLY A 343 2.09 -6.11 -8.56
N SER A 344 2.55 -6.10 -9.81
CA SER A 344 2.30 -5.05 -10.83
C SER A 344 2.33 -3.62 -10.26
N SER A 345 3.40 -3.31 -9.51
CA SER A 345 3.42 -2.11 -8.64
C SER A 345 3.72 -0.80 -9.38
N GLY A 346 4.38 -0.81 -10.53
CA GLY A 346 4.70 0.41 -11.28
C GLY A 346 5.63 1.39 -10.54
N LYS A 347 5.64 2.65 -10.97
CA LYS A 347 6.40 3.74 -10.34
C LYS A 347 5.87 4.06 -8.94
N GLY A 348 6.77 4.42 -8.04
CA GLY A 348 6.44 4.50 -6.61
C GLY A 348 6.34 3.13 -5.93
N GLY A 349 6.64 2.07 -6.68
CA GLY A 349 6.84 0.70 -6.24
C GLY A 349 8.17 0.17 -6.79
N ALA A 350 8.14 -0.96 -7.50
CA ALA A 350 9.37 -1.62 -8.00
C ALA A 350 9.96 -0.97 -9.27
N THR A 351 9.19 -0.16 -10.00
CA THR A 351 9.65 0.43 -11.28
C THR A 351 10.53 1.64 -11.07
N LEU A 352 11.68 1.69 -11.77
CA LEU A 352 12.63 2.79 -11.73
C LEU A 352 11.97 4.15 -12.02
N HIS A 353 12.16 5.11 -11.13
CA HIS A 353 11.68 6.48 -11.28
C HIS A 353 12.33 7.21 -12.46
N ARG A 354 13.61 6.91 -12.74
CA ARG A 354 14.39 7.55 -13.80
C ARG A 354 14.00 7.14 -15.20
N ARG A 355 13.27 6.03 -15.36
CA ARG A 355 12.77 5.61 -16.67
C ARG A 355 11.56 6.44 -17.08
N LEU A 356 11.55 6.83 -18.34
CA LEU A 356 10.41 7.52 -18.96
C LEU A 356 9.69 6.53 -19.90
N PHE A 357 8.89 5.65 -19.31
CA PHE A 357 8.08 4.67 -20.02
C PHE A 357 6.77 4.46 -19.25
N GLY A 358 5.63 4.55 -19.93
CA GLY A 358 4.32 4.46 -19.29
C GLY A 358 4.10 5.53 -18.22
N GLU A 359 3.80 5.09 -17.00
CA GLU A 359 3.63 5.94 -15.82
C GLU A 359 4.91 6.77 -15.54
N GLY A 360 4.75 8.08 -15.36
CA GLY A 360 5.84 8.99 -15.04
C GLY A 360 5.77 9.52 -13.61
N LEU A 361 6.83 10.22 -13.16
CA LEU A 361 6.76 10.99 -11.93
C LEU A 361 5.61 12.00 -11.97
N GLU A 362 5.34 12.51 -13.16
CA GLU A 362 4.29 13.48 -13.44
C GLU A 362 2.91 13.00 -13.01
N ASN A 363 2.63 11.71 -13.12
CA ASN A 363 1.39 11.10 -12.66
C ASN A 363 1.30 11.14 -11.14
N LEU A 364 2.35 10.67 -10.46
CA LEU A 364 2.46 10.64 -9.01
C LEU A 364 2.58 12.03 -8.36
N ALA A 365 2.91 13.06 -9.12
CA ALA A 365 3.05 14.44 -8.65
C ALA A 365 1.81 15.29 -8.92
N ASN A 366 0.89 14.88 -9.79
CA ASN A 366 -0.33 15.61 -10.10
C ASN A 366 -1.46 15.34 -9.10
N SER A 367 -2.46 16.19 -9.07
CA SER A 367 -3.54 16.23 -8.07
C SER A 367 -4.36 14.94 -7.94
N GLY A 368 -4.26 14.03 -8.91
CA GLY A 368 -4.90 12.71 -8.86
C GLY A 368 -4.23 11.71 -7.93
N GLU A 369 -2.90 11.75 -7.83
CA GLU A 369 -2.10 10.69 -7.16
C GLU A 369 -1.05 11.22 -6.18
N TYR A 370 -0.77 12.54 -6.14
CA TYR A 370 0.28 13.12 -5.27
C TYR A 370 0.12 12.80 -3.78
N HIS A 371 -1.06 12.44 -3.35
CA HIS A 371 -1.36 12.07 -1.98
C HIS A 371 -0.66 10.78 -1.54
N TRP A 372 -0.26 9.93 -2.50
CA TRP A 372 0.52 8.72 -2.19
C TRP A 372 1.92 9.05 -1.67
N MET A 373 2.50 10.16 -2.13
CA MET A 373 3.90 10.53 -1.94
C MET A 373 4.05 11.65 -0.89
N ALA A 374 5.27 11.89 -0.43
CA ALA A 374 5.61 13.11 0.28
C ALA A 374 5.39 14.35 -0.61
N GLY A 375 5.10 15.50 -0.01
CA GLY A 375 4.99 16.75 -0.76
C GLY A 375 6.28 17.08 -1.54
N ASN A 376 7.43 16.81 -0.96
CA ASN A 376 8.74 17.01 -1.62
C ASN A 376 8.90 16.32 -2.96
N TYR A 377 8.19 15.20 -3.19
CA TYR A 377 8.24 14.48 -4.46
C TYR A 377 7.82 15.33 -5.66
N ILE A 378 6.89 16.27 -5.46
CA ILE A 378 6.40 17.18 -6.51
C ILE A 378 7.54 18.03 -7.11
N LYS A 379 8.59 18.33 -6.34
CA LYS A 379 9.75 19.10 -6.83
C LYS A 379 10.34 18.54 -8.12
N TYR A 380 10.36 17.19 -8.24
CA TYR A 380 10.98 16.50 -9.37
C TYR A 380 10.20 16.63 -10.67
N CYS A 381 9.00 17.21 -10.61
CA CYS A 381 8.18 17.56 -11.77
C CYS A 381 8.09 19.07 -12.03
N ALA A 382 8.78 19.90 -11.23
CA ALA A 382 8.73 21.35 -11.37
C ALA A 382 9.31 21.83 -12.68
N VAL A 383 8.57 22.68 -13.38
CA VAL A 383 9.00 23.46 -14.55
C VAL A 383 9.51 24.81 -14.09
N GLU A 384 8.74 25.47 -13.21
CA GLU A 384 9.08 26.77 -12.63
C GLU A 384 8.95 26.72 -11.11
N SER A 385 10.08 26.92 -10.41
CA SER A 385 10.14 27.01 -8.94
C SER A 385 11.20 28.01 -8.50
N ARG A 386 11.26 28.27 -7.19
CA ARG A 386 12.33 29.12 -6.61
C ARG A 386 13.73 28.56 -6.84
N THR A 387 13.87 27.25 -7.03
CA THR A 387 15.15 26.54 -7.21
C THR A 387 15.38 26.09 -8.65
N GLY A 388 14.52 26.52 -9.59
CA GLY A 388 14.60 26.16 -11.00
C GLY A 388 13.78 24.92 -11.37
N ALA A 389 14.00 24.39 -12.56
CA ALA A 389 13.37 23.16 -13.05
C ALA A 389 14.08 21.92 -12.50
N TRP A 390 13.30 20.89 -12.15
CA TRP A 390 13.78 19.64 -11.62
C TRP A 390 13.28 18.45 -12.45
N ASN A 391 13.96 17.31 -12.35
CA ASN A 391 13.61 16.10 -13.11
C ASN A 391 13.96 14.82 -12.33
N ALA A 392 13.55 13.66 -12.85
CA ALA A 392 13.75 12.37 -12.23
C ALA A 392 15.22 12.01 -11.97
N GLY A 393 16.15 12.50 -12.80
CA GLY A 393 17.59 12.29 -12.62
C GLY A 393 18.15 12.93 -11.35
N MET A 394 17.42 13.88 -10.74
CA MET A 394 17.83 14.59 -9.53
C MET A 394 17.34 13.93 -8.24
N LEU A 395 16.49 12.88 -8.33
CA LEU A 395 16.10 12.09 -7.15
C LEU A 395 17.34 11.48 -6.50
N PRO A 396 17.52 11.59 -5.17
CA PRO A 396 18.69 11.01 -4.49
C PRO A 396 18.61 9.49 -4.39
N VAL A 397 17.43 8.90 -4.52
CA VAL A 397 17.16 7.46 -4.42
C VAL A 397 16.33 6.97 -5.60
N ASP A 398 16.28 5.64 -5.82
CA ASP A 398 15.43 5.04 -6.84
C ASP A 398 14.93 3.65 -6.40
N SER A 399 13.99 3.06 -7.13
CA SER A 399 13.27 1.84 -6.75
C SER A 399 14.16 0.63 -6.51
N HIS A 400 15.32 0.52 -7.16
CA HIS A 400 16.31 -0.54 -6.87
C HIS A 400 16.82 -0.47 -5.42
N GLU A 401 16.96 0.73 -4.85
CA GLU A 401 17.33 0.92 -3.45
C GLU A 401 16.15 0.58 -2.53
N LEU A 402 14.89 0.85 -2.93
CA LEU A 402 13.72 0.43 -2.16
C LEU A 402 13.63 -1.09 -2.04
N ILE A 403 13.85 -1.81 -3.17
CA ILE A 403 13.91 -3.28 -3.17
C ILE A 403 15.06 -3.77 -2.28
N ALA A 404 16.21 -3.11 -2.34
CA ALA A 404 17.37 -3.46 -1.53
C ALA A 404 17.19 -3.24 -0.02
N LEU A 405 16.36 -2.26 0.40
CA LEU A 405 15.98 -2.10 1.82
C LEU A 405 15.26 -3.34 2.37
N CYS A 406 14.67 -4.18 1.52
CA CYS A 406 14.02 -5.41 1.92
C CYS A 406 15.01 -6.55 2.20
N ALA A 407 16.23 -6.50 1.66
CA ALA A 407 17.25 -7.54 1.84
C ALA A 407 17.65 -7.70 3.33
N PRO A 408 17.92 -8.92 3.80
CA PRO A 408 17.98 -10.21 3.10
C PRO A 408 16.65 -10.98 3.08
N ARG A 409 15.50 -10.35 3.42
CA ARG A 409 14.19 -10.98 3.52
C ARG A 409 13.64 -11.38 2.13
N LEU A 410 12.59 -12.18 2.12
CA LEU A 410 12.01 -12.74 0.93
C LEU A 410 11.22 -11.69 0.14
N VAL A 411 11.57 -11.46 -1.12
CA VAL A 411 10.90 -10.51 -2.03
C VAL A 411 10.54 -11.23 -3.31
N PHE A 412 9.25 -11.33 -3.62
CA PHE A 412 8.75 -11.89 -4.88
C PHE A 412 8.11 -10.77 -5.71
N ILE A 413 8.71 -10.42 -6.83
CA ILE A 413 8.16 -9.41 -7.76
C ILE A 413 7.37 -10.11 -8.85
N SER A 414 6.09 -9.75 -8.98
CA SER A 414 5.09 -10.36 -9.86
C SER A 414 4.54 -9.33 -10.84
N TYR A 415 4.42 -9.74 -12.11
CA TYR A 415 3.73 -8.97 -13.15
C TYR A 415 2.89 -9.91 -14.02
N GLY A 416 1.78 -9.39 -14.55
CA GLY A 416 1.07 -10.00 -15.68
C GLY A 416 1.62 -9.54 -17.02
N VAL A 417 0.82 -9.73 -18.08
CA VAL A 417 1.17 -9.32 -19.45
C VAL A 417 0.16 -8.28 -19.97
N PRO A 418 0.64 -7.25 -20.72
CA PRO A 418 -0.24 -6.22 -21.28
C PRO A 418 -1.34 -6.79 -22.19
N GLU A 419 -1.07 -7.86 -22.92
CA GLU A 419 -2.00 -8.52 -23.84
C GLU A 419 -3.21 -9.12 -23.11
N LYS A 420 -3.12 -9.31 -21.79
CA LYS A 420 -4.18 -9.80 -20.91
C LYS A 420 -4.56 -8.80 -19.81
N TRP A 421 -4.42 -7.51 -20.10
CA TRP A 421 -4.86 -6.41 -19.24
C TRP A 421 -3.99 -6.12 -17.99
N ASP A 422 -2.75 -6.62 -17.93
CA ASP A 422 -1.79 -5.95 -17.07
C ASP A 422 -1.27 -4.71 -17.81
N ALA A 423 -1.29 -3.56 -17.17
CA ALA A 423 -1.03 -2.32 -17.86
C ALA A 423 0.43 -2.23 -18.34
N LEU A 424 0.66 -2.08 -19.64
CA LEU A 424 1.97 -1.72 -20.21
C LEU A 424 2.52 -0.44 -19.56
N TRP A 425 1.62 0.43 -19.18
CA TRP A 425 1.80 1.62 -18.37
C TRP A 425 2.70 1.43 -17.13
N LEU A 426 2.71 0.24 -16.49
CA LEU A 426 3.46 -0.03 -15.26
C LEU A 426 4.95 -0.32 -15.48
N ASP A 427 5.40 -0.39 -16.75
CA ASP A 427 6.82 -0.60 -17.10
C ASP A 427 7.45 -1.81 -16.38
N GLN A 428 7.01 -3.01 -16.73
CA GLN A 428 7.53 -4.26 -16.17
C GLN A 428 9.04 -4.39 -16.33
N TYR A 429 9.57 -3.92 -17.47
CA TYR A 429 11.00 -3.94 -17.74
C TYR A 429 11.78 -3.02 -16.79
N GLY A 430 11.24 -1.84 -16.46
CA GLY A 430 11.84 -0.95 -15.47
C GLY A 430 11.88 -1.55 -14.06
N SER A 431 10.87 -2.37 -13.71
CA SER A 431 10.87 -3.14 -12.46
C SER A 431 11.89 -4.26 -12.47
N TRP A 432 12.03 -4.96 -13.61
CA TRP A 432 13.07 -5.96 -13.80
C TRP A 432 14.47 -5.37 -13.60
N GLN A 433 14.76 -4.24 -14.25
CA GLN A 433 16.04 -3.56 -14.09
C GLN A 433 16.32 -3.17 -12.63
N ALA A 434 15.31 -2.67 -11.92
CA ALA A 434 15.46 -2.34 -10.50
C ALA A 434 15.76 -3.58 -9.65
N ALA A 435 15.05 -4.70 -9.89
CA ALA A 435 15.29 -5.95 -9.18
C ALA A 435 16.70 -6.51 -9.41
N VAL A 436 17.18 -6.46 -10.66
CA VAL A 436 18.56 -6.85 -11.01
C VAL A 436 19.58 -5.99 -10.25
N ALA A 437 19.43 -4.67 -10.25
CA ALA A 437 20.34 -3.77 -9.55
C ALA A 437 20.34 -3.96 -8.03
N ALA A 438 19.18 -4.24 -7.43
CA ALA A 438 19.03 -4.50 -6.00
C ALA A 438 19.77 -5.76 -5.53
N GLY A 439 19.99 -6.73 -6.41
CA GLY A 439 20.64 -8.01 -6.12
C GLY A 439 22.01 -7.89 -5.44
N GLU A 440 22.75 -6.80 -5.71
CA GLU A 440 24.06 -6.54 -5.07
C GLU A 440 23.96 -6.53 -3.53
N VAL A 441 22.88 -5.99 -2.96
CA VAL A 441 22.70 -5.93 -1.51
C VAL A 441 22.31 -7.29 -0.94
N PHE A 442 21.48 -8.07 -1.64
CA PHE A 442 21.17 -9.45 -1.22
C PHE A 442 22.47 -10.25 -1.10
N LYS A 443 23.36 -10.21 -2.11
CA LYS A 443 24.69 -10.86 -2.06
C LYS A 443 25.54 -10.34 -0.91
N LEU A 444 25.60 -9.02 -0.70
CA LEU A 444 26.37 -8.41 0.38
C LEU A 444 25.93 -8.93 1.76
N LEU A 445 24.63 -9.16 1.93
CA LEU A 445 24.04 -9.64 3.19
C LEU A 445 23.99 -11.18 3.30
N GLY A 446 24.61 -11.91 2.35
CA GLY A 446 24.71 -13.37 2.36
C GLY A 446 23.44 -14.08 1.86
N ALA A 447 22.49 -13.36 1.30
CA ALA A 447 21.30 -13.91 0.65
C ALA A 447 21.55 -14.16 -0.84
N ARG A 448 20.71 -14.98 -1.48
CA ARG A 448 20.75 -15.23 -2.92
C ARG A 448 19.83 -14.25 -3.62
N ASP A 449 20.34 -13.63 -4.66
CA ASP A 449 19.56 -12.76 -5.54
C ASP A 449 18.86 -13.54 -6.66
N LEU A 450 18.56 -12.88 -7.78
CA LEU A 450 17.91 -13.47 -8.95
C LEU A 450 18.78 -14.53 -9.67
N GLY A 451 20.05 -14.69 -9.29
CA GLY A 451 20.97 -15.64 -9.94
C GLY A 451 21.46 -15.19 -11.32
N VAL A 452 21.29 -13.91 -11.66
CA VAL A 452 21.74 -13.29 -12.91
C VAL A 452 22.90 -12.30 -12.64
N SER A 453 23.46 -11.68 -13.70
CA SER A 453 24.41 -10.57 -13.49
C SER A 453 23.67 -9.37 -12.87
N ASN A 454 24.38 -8.54 -12.09
CA ASN A 454 23.78 -7.32 -11.58
C ASN A 454 23.94 -6.11 -12.54
N ASP A 455 24.32 -6.36 -13.80
CA ASP A 455 24.33 -5.33 -14.83
C ASP A 455 22.93 -5.10 -15.39
N TYR A 456 22.10 -4.32 -14.66
CA TYR A 456 20.72 -4.04 -14.99
C TYR A 456 20.50 -3.47 -16.41
N ARG A 457 21.55 -2.94 -17.04
CA ARG A 457 21.48 -2.37 -18.39
C ARG A 457 21.52 -3.43 -19.48
N LYS A 458 22.07 -4.61 -19.17
CA LYS A 458 22.31 -5.68 -20.14
C LYS A 458 21.51 -6.94 -19.87
N GLU A 459 21.08 -7.11 -18.62
CA GLU A 459 20.40 -8.35 -18.23
C GLU A 459 19.01 -8.43 -18.86
N PRO A 460 18.75 -9.39 -19.74
CA PRO A 460 17.43 -9.52 -20.38
C PRO A 460 16.37 -9.98 -19.38
N MET A 461 15.17 -9.41 -19.48
CA MET A 461 14.04 -9.90 -18.70
C MET A 461 13.70 -11.34 -19.08
N PRO A 462 13.46 -12.26 -18.13
CA PRO A 462 13.09 -13.64 -18.41
C PRO A 462 11.82 -13.74 -19.26
N PRO A 463 11.68 -14.79 -20.08
CA PRO A 463 10.43 -15.05 -20.78
C PRO A 463 9.24 -15.17 -19.82
N VAL A 464 8.04 -14.79 -20.28
CA VAL A 464 6.79 -14.99 -19.55
C VAL A 464 6.66 -16.45 -19.10
N LEU A 465 6.15 -16.69 -17.92
CA LEU A 465 6.04 -17.96 -17.22
C LEU A 465 7.37 -18.53 -16.68
N SER A 466 8.52 -17.99 -17.07
CA SER A 466 9.80 -18.34 -16.47
C SER A 466 9.93 -17.65 -15.12
N GLY A 467 10.19 -18.45 -14.07
CA GLY A 467 10.43 -17.93 -12.72
C GLY A 467 11.91 -18.01 -12.35
N LEU A 468 12.46 -16.96 -11.74
CA LEU A 468 13.73 -16.97 -11.02
C LEU A 468 13.41 -17.07 -9.54
N LEU A 469 13.32 -18.29 -9.00
CA LEU A 469 12.76 -18.60 -7.69
C LEU A 469 13.78 -19.27 -6.74
N ASP A 470 15.05 -19.29 -7.09
CA ASP A 470 16.08 -19.93 -6.25
C ASP A 470 16.59 -19.04 -5.11
N GLY A 471 16.51 -17.72 -5.29
CA GLY A 471 16.99 -16.71 -4.35
C GLY A 471 15.94 -16.27 -3.31
N GLU A 472 16.37 -15.41 -2.40
CA GLU A 472 15.50 -14.63 -1.49
C GLU A 472 14.88 -13.44 -2.23
N LEU A 473 15.49 -12.98 -3.32
CA LEU A 473 14.87 -12.11 -4.33
C LEU A 473 14.39 -12.98 -5.49
N ALA A 474 13.12 -12.90 -5.81
CA ALA A 474 12.46 -13.70 -6.84
C ALA A 474 11.73 -12.81 -7.85
N TRP A 475 11.64 -13.31 -9.08
CA TRP A 475 10.92 -12.67 -10.18
C TRP A 475 10.11 -13.69 -10.95
N ARG A 476 8.86 -13.37 -11.27
CA ARG A 476 8.06 -14.14 -12.19
C ARG A 476 7.01 -13.29 -12.88
N GLN A 477 7.02 -13.28 -14.22
CA GLN A 477 5.91 -12.75 -15.02
C GLN A 477 4.95 -13.88 -15.39
N HIS A 478 3.65 -13.72 -15.08
CA HIS A 478 2.61 -14.67 -15.46
C HIS A 478 1.89 -14.21 -16.74
N ASP A 479 1.17 -15.11 -17.38
CA ASP A 479 0.40 -14.84 -18.60
C ASP A 479 -1.04 -14.37 -18.35
N GLY A 480 -1.33 -13.91 -17.13
CA GLY A 480 -2.60 -13.26 -16.74
C GLY A 480 -2.54 -11.74 -16.86
N GLY A 481 -3.64 -11.10 -16.46
CA GLY A 481 -3.77 -9.64 -16.42
C GLY A 481 -3.32 -9.02 -15.09
N HIS A 482 -3.96 -7.92 -14.70
CA HIS A 482 -3.64 -7.12 -13.53
C HIS A 482 -4.09 -7.78 -12.22
N THR A 483 -3.37 -8.80 -11.78
CA THR A 483 -3.67 -9.63 -10.60
C THR A 483 -2.43 -10.38 -10.14
N ASP A 484 -2.40 -10.85 -8.90
CA ASP A 484 -1.38 -11.75 -8.35
C ASP A 484 -1.76 -13.23 -8.44
N GLY A 485 -3.06 -13.52 -8.64
CA GLY A 485 -3.65 -14.86 -8.55
C GLY A 485 -2.86 -15.99 -9.25
N PRO A 486 -2.42 -15.83 -10.51
CA PRO A 486 -1.64 -16.87 -11.20
C PRO A 486 -0.25 -17.12 -10.60
N ASN A 487 0.31 -16.15 -9.88
CA ASN A 487 1.61 -16.28 -9.20
C ASN A 487 1.48 -16.71 -7.74
N MET A 488 0.30 -16.66 -7.14
CA MET A 488 0.10 -17.00 -5.74
C MET A 488 0.59 -18.41 -5.39
N LYS A 489 0.28 -19.42 -6.20
CA LYS A 489 0.76 -20.79 -5.97
C LYS A 489 2.29 -20.91 -5.99
N TYR A 490 2.96 -20.18 -6.89
CA TYR A 490 4.42 -20.15 -6.97
C TYR A 490 5.04 -19.40 -5.78
N PHE A 491 4.41 -18.32 -5.35
CA PHE A 491 4.81 -17.60 -4.14
C PHE A 491 4.70 -18.50 -2.90
N ILE A 492 3.57 -19.19 -2.73
CA ILE A 492 3.33 -20.08 -1.58
C ILE A 492 4.37 -21.20 -1.54
N GLU A 493 4.61 -21.88 -2.68
CA GLU A 493 5.59 -22.95 -2.77
C GLU A 493 7.00 -22.45 -2.46
N TRP A 494 7.42 -21.37 -3.08
CA TRP A 494 8.71 -20.75 -2.89
C TRP A 494 8.91 -20.28 -1.44
N ALA A 495 7.98 -19.54 -0.89
CA ALA A 495 8.07 -19.01 0.46
C ALA A 495 8.04 -20.14 1.50
N SER A 496 7.14 -21.14 1.35
CA SER A 496 7.10 -22.31 2.24
C SER A 496 8.44 -23.05 2.27
N GLY A 497 9.06 -23.25 1.10
CA GLY A 497 10.39 -23.86 0.99
C GLY A 497 11.47 -23.06 1.72
N LYS A 498 11.44 -21.72 1.62
CA LYS A 498 12.40 -20.83 2.26
C LYS A 498 12.27 -20.77 3.79
N ILE A 499 11.05 -20.78 4.30
CA ILE A 499 10.78 -20.75 5.75
C ILE A 499 10.70 -22.14 6.40
N GLY A 500 10.80 -23.21 5.61
CA GLY A 500 10.70 -24.60 6.10
C GLY A 500 9.29 -24.98 6.57
N PHE A 501 8.25 -24.33 6.05
CA PHE A 501 6.87 -24.65 6.41
C PHE A 501 6.37 -25.85 5.59
N VAL A 502 5.85 -26.85 6.32
CA VAL A 502 5.20 -28.04 5.78
C VAL A 502 3.81 -28.12 6.41
N LYS A 503 2.77 -28.25 5.58
CA LYS A 503 1.36 -28.38 6.00
C LYS A 503 1.14 -29.64 6.83
#